data_42f0e89776c549d25c077114e047d1f1
#
_entry.id   42f0e89776c549d25c077114e047d1f1
#
_cell.length_a   1.000
_cell.length_b   1.000
_cell.length_c   1.000
_cell.angle_alpha   90.00
_cell.angle_beta   90.00
_cell.angle_gamma   90.00
#
_symmetry.space_group_name_H-M   'P 1'
#
loop_
_entity.id
_entity.type
_entity.pdbx_description
1 polymer ?
#
loop_
_entity_poly.entity_id
_entity_poly.type
_entity_poly.pdbx_seq_one_letter_code
_entity_poly.pdbx_strand_id
1 'polypeptide(L)'
;MRKPGFTGEPSEGSQTLPRWCATRRAGEAGGLPTREFHSTTVLVVRRNGKVVMGGDGQVTMGQTVVKATARKIRRLDEGRILAGFAGSAADGLTLFEKFEAKLKQANGNLLRASVELAKDWRTDRVLRRLEALLLVADREKLLMLSGTGDIIEPDCDAAAVGSGGNYALAAARALLADTQLSAREIAERSLSIAASICIYTNTNLAFEEL
;
A
#
# COMPACT_ATOMS: atom_id res chain seq x y z
N MET A 1 31.88 72.96 -21.86
CA MET A 1 32.04 71.91 -20.82
C MET A 1 31.91 70.59 -21.50
N ARG A 2 32.99 69.83 -21.68
CA ARG A 2 33.06 68.53 -22.36
C ARG A 2 32.84 67.45 -21.33
N LYS A 3 31.96 66.46 -21.61
CA LYS A 3 31.81 65.18 -20.84
C LYS A 3 32.88 64.20 -21.26
N PRO A 4 33.52 63.44 -20.37
CA PRO A 4 34.42 62.36 -20.73
C PRO A 4 33.65 61.09 -21.06
N GLY A 5 34.03 60.46 -22.15
CA GLY A 5 33.52 59.15 -22.54
C GLY A 5 34.14 58.03 -21.69
N PHE A 6 33.32 57.07 -21.34
CA PHE A 6 33.72 55.84 -20.67
C PHE A 6 33.69 54.69 -21.70
N THR A 7 34.85 54.23 -22.10
CA THR A 7 35.05 53.04 -22.89
C THR A 7 35.51 51.96 -21.92
N GLY A 8 34.63 51.04 -21.59
CA GLY A 8 34.95 49.82 -20.83
C GLY A 8 34.52 48.58 -21.61
N GLU A 9 35.49 47.82 -22.06
CA GLU A 9 35.28 46.51 -22.69
C GLU A 9 34.81 45.52 -21.62
N PRO A 10 33.87 44.58 -21.96
CA PRO A 10 33.50 43.54 -21.02
C PRO A 10 34.54 42.38 -21.05
N SER A 11 35.15 42.12 -19.91
CA SER A 11 36.01 40.97 -19.68
C SER A 11 35.19 39.68 -19.75
N GLU A 12 35.52 38.79 -20.66
CA GLU A 12 35.02 37.43 -20.71
C GLU A 12 35.45 36.61 -19.47
N GLY A 13 34.59 36.56 -18.47
CA GLY A 13 34.72 35.64 -17.36
C GLY A 13 34.14 34.27 -17.75
N SER A 14 34.99 33.34 -18.13
CA SER A 14 34.67 31.94 -18.31
C SER A 14 34.10 31.36 -16.98
N GLN A 15 32.78 31.30 -16.87
CA GLN A 15 32.10 30.55 -15.78
C GLN A 15 32.09 29.08 -16.14
N THR A 16 33.08 28.34 -15.65
CA THR A 16 33.05 26.89 -15.65
C THR A 16 31.93 26.42 -14.73
N LEU A 17 30.90 25.79 -15.33
CA LEU A 17 29.80 25.17 -14.59
C LEU A 17 30.35 24.06 -13.68
N PRO A 18 29.81 23.93 -12.45
CA PRO A 18 30.28 22.91 -11.50
C PRO A 18 30.01 21.50 -12.02
N ARG A 19 30.91 20.59 -11.71
CA ARG A 19 31.04 19.21 -12.23
C ARG A 19 29.81 18.30 -12.01
N TRP A 20 28.83 18.70 -11.24
CA TRP A 20 27.58 17.96 -11.07
C TRP A 20 26.55 18.21 -12.19
N CYS A 21 26.82 19.16 -13.09
CA CYS A 21 26.00 19.45 -14.27
C CYS A 21 26.48 18.72 -15.54
N ALA A 22 27.35 17.68 -15.39
CA ALA A 22 27.85 16.91 -16.52
C ALA A 22 26.72 16.00 -17.06
N THR A 23 26.28 16.36 -18.23
CA THR A 23 25.58 15.61 -19.28
C THR A 23 25.34 14.12 -18.98
N ARG A 24 24.08 13.76 -18.80
CA ARG A 24 23.62 12.37 -19.02
C ARG A 24 23.95 11.98 -20.46
N ARG A 25 24.72 10.92 -20.61
CA ARG A 25 24.99 10.33 -21.93
C ARG A 25 23.64 9.87 -22.52
N ALA A 26 23.32 10.37 -23.71
CA ALA A 26 22.27 9.81 -24.55
C ALA A 26 22.69 8.39 -24.93
N GLY A 27 22.09 7.36 -24.38
CA GLY A 27 22.43 5.98 -24.67
C GLY A 27 21.81 4.93 -23.77
N GLU A 28 20.73 5.22 -23.04
CA GLU A 28 19.89 4.16 -22.48
C GLU A 28 18.58 4.10 -23.25
N ALA A 29 18.43 3.01 -24.02
CA ALA A 29 17.21 2.68 -24.74
C ALA A 29 16.05 2.72 -23.73
N GLY A 30 15.15 3.67 -23.92
CA GLY A 30 13.94 3.81 -23.14
C GLY A 30 13.08 2.56 -23.27
N GLY A 31 13.18 1.65 -22.30
CA GLY A 31 12.13 0.69 -22.07
C GLY A 31 10.83 1.47 -21.93
N LEU A 32 9.77 1.07 -22.62
CA LEU A 32 8.43 1.59 -22.40
C LEU A 32 8.18 1.58 -20.91
N PRO A 33 7.69 2.69 -20.30
CA PRO A 33 7.39 2.71 -18.89
C PRO A 33 6.44 1.54 -18.62
N THR A 34 6.87 0.60 -17.82
CA THR A 34 6.00 -0.46 -17.33
C THR A 34 4.83 0.27 -16.66
N ARG A 35 3.62 0.05 -17.17
CA ARG A 35 2.42 0.64 -16.60
C ARG A 35 2.21 -0.02 -15.23
N GLU A 36 2.80 0.57 -14.21
CA GLU A 36 2.60 0.13 -12.84
C GLU A 36 1.15 0.38 -12.44
N PHE A 37 0.48 -0.67 -12.01
CA PHE A 37 -0.83 -0.56 -11.39
C PHE A 37 -0.61 -0.10 -9.94
N HIS A 38 -0.88 1.17 -9.70
CA HIS A 38 -0.92 1.73 -8.35
C HIS A 38 -2.37 1.77 -7.91
N SER A 39 -2.70 0.95 -6.95
CA SER A 39 -4.00 1.15 -6.32
C SER A 39 -4.09 0.35 -5.06
N THR A 40 -4.51 0.97 -4.04
CA THR A 40 -5.04 0.27 -2.88
C THR A 40 -4.58 0.94 -1.62
N THR A 41 -5.54 1.19 -0.76
CA THR A 41 -5.29 1.37 0.65
C THR A 41 -6.18 0.39 1.39
N VAL A 42 -5.58 -0.50 2.15
CA VAL A 42 -6.29 -1.37 3.10
C VAL A 42 -5.76 -1.10 4.49
N LEU A 43 -6.67 -0.95 5.42
CA LEU A 43 -6.39 -0.74 6.84
C LEU A 43 -7.17 -1.78 7.65
N VAL A 44 -6.56 -2.35 8.66
CA VAL A 44 -7.23 -3.13 9.70
C VAL A 44 -7.01 -2.46 11.06
N VAL A 45 -8.03 -2.41 11.86
CA VAL A 45 -8.02 -1.87 13.23
C VAL A 45 -8.69 -2.87 14.15
N ARG A 46 -8.05 -3.14 15.29
CA ARG A 46 -8.60 -3.96 16.36
C ARG A 46 -8.80 -3.10 17.61
N ARG A 47 -9.97 -3.16 18.23
CA ARG A 47 -10.26 -2.48 19.50
C ARG A 47 -11.42 -3.13 20.21
N ASN A 48 -11.28 -3.37 21.53
CA ASN A 48 -12.33 -3.91 22.39
C ASN A 48 -12.95 -5.23 21.85
N GLY A 49 -12.11 -6.14 21.36
CA GLY A 49 -12.52 -7.43 20.81
C GLY A 49 -13.20 -7.37 19.44
N LYS A 50 -13.34 -6.19 18.83
CA LYS A 50 -13.81 -6.00 17.46
C LYS A 50 -12.63 -5.80 16.51
N VAL A 51 -12.71 -6.42 15.34
CA VAL A 51 -11.76 -6.25 14.25
C VAL A 51 -12.49 -5.68 13.05
N VAL A 52 -12.00 -4.56 12.52
CA VAL A 52 -12.56 -3.90 11.36
C VAL A 52 -11.48 -3.78 10.31
N MET A 53 -11.74 -4.31 9.12
CA MET A 53 -10.91 -4.11 7.95
C MET A 53 -11.64 -3.21 6.97
N GLY A 54 -10.98 -2.15 6.53
CA GLY A 54 -11.48 -1.21 5.54
C GLY A 54 -10.54 -1.08 4.35
N GLY A 55 -11.10 -0.75 3.21
CA GLY A 55 -10.31 -0.46 2.02
C GLY A 55 -11.02 0.52 1.09
N ASP A 56 -10.24 1.27 0.32
CA ASP A 56 -10.75 2.13 -0.75
C ASP A 56 -11.07 1.33 -2.02
N GLY A 57 -11.83 1.95 -2.93
CA GLY A 57 -12.25 1.31 -4.19
C GLY A 57 -11.42 1.67 -5.41
N GLN A 58 -10.38 2.50 -5.31
CA GLN A 58 -9.66 3.01 -6.47
C GLN A 58 -8.72 1.98 -7.10
N VAL A 59 -8.77 1.86 -8.42
CA VAL A 59 -7.77 1.18 -9.25
C VAL A 59 -7.24 2.19 -10.26
N THR A 60 -5.92 2.40 -10.25
CA THR A 60 -5.24 3.38 -11.09
C THR A 60 -4.24 2.67 -12.01
N MET A 61 -4.19 3.05 -13.26
CA MET A 61 -3.23 2.58 -14.26
C MET A 61 -2.42 3.78 -14.74
N GLY A 62 -1.17 3.88 -14.29
CA GLY A 62 -0.36 5.07 -14.47
C GLY A 62 -1.02 6.28 -13.82
N GLN A 63 -1.47 7.26 -14.61
CA GLN A 63 -2.13 8.48 -14.14
C GLN A 63 -3.66 8.47 -14.31
N THR A 64 -4.26 7.31 -14.65
CA THR A 64 -5.69 7.22 -14.96
C THR A 64 -6.40 6.32 -13.96
N VAL A 65 -7.47 6.82 -13.33
CA VAL A 65 -8.37 6.00 -12.51
C VAL A 65 -9.23 5.17 -13.44
N VAL A 66 -9.04 3.85 -13.43
CA VAL A 66 -9.78 2.91 -14.29
C VAL A 66 -10.99 2.29 -13.60
N LYS A 67 -11.00 2.28 -12.26
CA LYS A 67 -12.13 1.83 -11.44
C LYS A 67 -12.13 2.55 -10.10
N ALA A 68 -13.31 2.93 -9.62
CA ALA A 68 -13.46 3.66 -8.35
C ALA A 68 -14.13 2.84 -7.23
N THR A 69 -14.62 1.63 -7.53
CA THR A 69 -15.46 0.81 -6.65
C THR A 69 -15.00 -0.65 -6.58
N ALA A 70 -13.69 -0.89 -6.64
CA ALA A 70 -13.14 -2.23 -6.50
C ALA A 70 -13.27 -2.73 -5.05
N ARG A 71 -13.56 -4.02 -4.89
CA ARG A 71 -13.56 -4.66 -3.57
C ARG A 71 -12.21 -5.34 -3.35
N LYS A 72 -11.45 -4.87 -2.35
CA LYS A 72 -10.09 -5.29 -2.03
C LYS A 72 -10.01 -6.06 -0.71
N ILE A 73 -11.15 -6.21 -0.04
CA ILE A 73 -11.30 -6.95 1.22
C ILE A 73 -12.34 -8.05 1.07
N ARG A 74 -12.14 -9.16 1.77
CA ARG A 74 -13.02 -10.33 1.77
C ARG A 74 -13.11 -10.97 3.15
N ARG A 75 -14.23 -11.65 3.39
CA ARG A 75 -14.38 -12.60 4.47
C ARG A 75 -14.01 -13.99 3.97
N LEU A 76 -13.20 -14.69 4.72
CA LEU A 76 -12.78 -16.05 4.47
C LEU A 76 -13.16 -16.95 5.65
N ASP A 77 -13.06 -18.26 5.46
CA ASP A 77 -13.28 -19.25 6.52
C ASP A 77 -14.63 -19.06 7.24
N GLU A 78 -15.73 -19.12 6.47
CA GLU A 78 -17.10 -18.92 6.97
C GLU A 78 -17.32 -17.58 7.71
N GLY A 79 -16.53 -16.56 7.34
CA GLY A 79 -16.63 -15.22 7.91
C GLY A 79 -15.81 -14.99 9.18
N ARG A 80 -14.97 -15.95 9.59
CA ARG A 80 -14.13 -15.85 10.79
C ARG A 80 -12.84 -15.07 10.56
N ILE A 81 -12.43 -14.90 9.31
CA ILE A 81 -11.17 -14.26 8.93
C ILE A 81 -11.46 -13.14 7.93
N LEU A 82 -10.86 -11.97 8.15
CA LEU A 82 -10.81 -10.88 7.19
C LEU A 82 -9.49 -10.94 6.43
N ALA A 83 -9.55 -10.72 5.12
CA ALA A 83 -8.38 -10.65 4.27
C ALA A 83 -8.49 -9.45 3.33
N GLY A 84 -7.39 -8.69 3.18
CA GLY A 84 -7.29 -7.55 2.28
C GLY A 84 -5.93 -7.53 1.60
N PHE A 85 -5.87 -7.08 0.35
CA PHE A 85 -4.63 -7.03 -0.40
C PHE A 85 -4.33 -5.64 -0.96
N ALA A 86 -3.05 -5.36 -1.16
CA ALA A 86 -2.55 -4.24 -1.93
C ALA A 86 -1.63 -4.76 -3.04
N GLY A 87 -1.83 -4.28 -4.27
CA GLY A 87 -1.13 -4.72 -5.47
C GLY A 87 -2.07 -4.80 -6.67
N SER A 88 -1.71 -5.56 -7.71
CA SER A 88 -2.59 -5.74 -8.87
C SER A 88 -3.84 -6.54 -8.50
N ALA A 89 -4.96 -6.26 -9.15
CA ALA A 89 -6.22 -6.95 -8.87
C ALA A 89 -6.15 -8.46 -9.19
N ALA A 90 -5.41 -8.85 -10.23
CA ALA A 90 -5.23 -10.25 -10.62
C ALA A 90 -4.41 -11.00 -9.56
N ASP A 91 -3.36 -10.36 -9.05
CA ASP A 91 -2.49 -10.92 -8.02
C ASP A 91 -3.25 -11.12 -6.71
N GLY A 92 -4.06 -10.12 -6.32
CA GLY A 92 -4.90 -10.20 -5.13
C GLY A 92 -5.91 -11.34 -5.16
N LEU A 93 -6.55 -11.58 -6.33
CA LEU A 93 -7.47 -12.71 -6.48
C LEU A 93 -6.76 -14.05 -6.33
N THR A 94 -5.62 -14.21 -6.97
CA THR A 94 -4.79 -15.42 -6.87
C THR A 94 -4.36 -15.67 -5.43
N LEU A 95 -3.95 -14.63 -4.70
CA LEU A 95 -3.55 -14.75 -3.29
C LEU A 95 -4.73 -15.13 -2.39
N PHE A 96 -5.92 -14.57 -2.60
CA PHE A 96 -7.10 -14.97 -1.83
C PHE A 96 -7.45 -16.44 -2.02
N GLU A 97 -7.47 -16.94 -3.26
CA GLU A 97 -7.75 -18.34 -3.56
C GLU A 97 -6.72 -19.28 -2.91
N LYS A 98 -5.44 -18.94 -3.04
CA LYS A 98 -4.34 -19.72 -2.42
C LYS A 98 -4.44 -19.69 -0.90
N PHE A 99 -4.72 -18.53 -0.30
CA PHE A 99 -4.83 -18.39 1.14
C PHE A 99 -6.04 -19.16 1.69
N GLU A 100 -7.18 -19.11 1.01
CA GLU A 100 -8.37 -19.88 1.38
C GLU A 100 -8.11 -21.39 1.36
N ALA A 101 -7.38 -21.87 0.36
CA ALA A 101 -6.97 -23.28 0.30
C ALA A 101 -6.06 -23.65 1.50
N LYS A 102 -5.12 -22.76 1.88
CA LYS A 102 -4.27 -22.99 3.07
C LYS A 102 -5.06 -22.96 4.37
N LEU A 103 -6.05 -22.08 4.50
CA LEU A 103 -6.94 -22.03 5.66
C LEU A 103 -7.72 -23.35 5.83
N LYS A 104 -8.26 -23.88 4.76
CA LYS A 104 -8.94 -25.19 4.77
C LYS A 104 -7.99 -26.32 5.23
N GLN A 105 -6.76 -26.36 4.71
CA GLN A 105 -5.73 -27.34 5.10
C GLN A 105 -5.27 -27.18 6.56
N ALA A 106 -5.29 -25.95 7.07
CA ALA A 106 -4.90 -25.62 8.43
C ALA A 106 -6.06 -25.66 9.45
N ASN A 107 -7.25 -26.12 9.04
CA ASN A 107 -8.47 -26.13 9.87
C ASN A 107 -8.80 -24.74 10.46
N GLY A 108 -8.67 -23.69 9.66
CA GLY A 108 -8.93 -22.29 10.05
C GLY A 108 -7.84 -21.63 10.91
N ASN A 109 -6.71 -22.30 11.17
CA ASN A 109 -5.61 -21.69 11.93
C ASN A 109 -4.90 -20.62 11.07
N LEU A 110 -5.12 -19.34 11.41
CA LEU A 110 -4.63 -18.18 10.68
C LEU A 110 -3.11 -18.17 10.54
N LEU A 111 -2.38 -18.38 11.64
CA LEU A 111 -0.92 -18.34 11.64
C LEU A 111 -0.33 -19.47 10.79
N ARG A 112 -0.83 -20.69 10.96
CA ARG A 112 -0.37 -21.85 10.19
C ARG A 112 -0.63 -21.67 8.70
N ALA A 113 -1.82 -21.22 8.32
CA ALA A 113 -2.17 -20.93 6.93
C ALA A 113 -1.27 -19.86 6.32
N SER A 114 -0.97 -18.80 7.11
CA SER A 114 -0.06 -17.72 6.71
C SER A 114 1.36 -18.22 6.45
N VAL A 115 1.88 -19.08 7.34
CA VAL A 115 3.22 -19.68 7.17
C VAL A 115 3.29 -20.54 5.91
N GLU A 116 2.28 -21.36 5.67
CA GLU A 116 2.26 -22.23 4.49
C GLU A 116 2.09 -21.42 3.19
N LEU A 117 1.29 -20.34 3.20
CA LEU A 117 1.20 -19.45 2.04
C LEU A 117 2.54 -18.74 1.79
N ALA A 118 3.19 -18.22 2.81
CA ALA A 118 4.47 -17.51 2.69
C ALA A 118 5.58 -18.42 2.12
N LYS A 119 5.62 -19.69 2.53
CA LYS A 119 6.53 -20.68 1.95
C LYS A 119 6.27 -20.89 0.45
N ASP A 120 5.00 -21.10 0.07
CA ASP A 120 4.62 -21.24 -1.33
C ASP A 120 4.95 -19.95 -2.12
N TRP A 121 4.63 -18.79 -1.57
CA TRP A 121 4.88 -17.50 -2.21
C TRP A 121 6.36 -17.30 -2.55
N ARG A 122 7.23 -17.66 -1.62
CA ARG A 122 8.68 -17.57 -1.79
C ARG A 122 9.24 -18.58 -2.81
N THR A 123 8.70 -19.80 -2.88
CA THR A 123 9.28 -20.91 -3.65
C THR A 123 8.64 -21.10 -5.02
N ASP A 124 7.37 -20.75 -5.19
CA ASP A 124 6.65 -20.86 -6.46
C ASP A 124 7.12 -19.77 -7.44
N ARG A 125 7.47 -20.20 -8.67
CA ARG A 125 7.99 -19.29 -9.72
C ARG A 125 6.97 -18.24 -10.18
N VAL A 126 5.68 -18.54 -10.09
CA VAL A 126 4.59 -17.64 -10.46
C VAL A 126 4.31 -16.69 -9.29
N LEU A 127 4.08 -17.24 -8.10
CA LEU A 127 3.73 -16.45 -6.92
C LEU A 127 4.80 -15.42 -6.54
N ARG A 128 6.08 -15.78 -6.57
CA ARG A 128 7.18 -14.86 -6.21
C ARG A 128 7.31 -13.62 -7.10
N ARG A 129 6.60 -13.60 -8.25
CA ARG A 129 6.55 -12.44 -9.14
C ARG A 129 5.41 -11.48 -8.80
N LEU A 130 4.53 -11.89 -7.87
CA LEU A 130 3.40 -11.07 -7.45
C LEU A 130 3.92 -9.95 -6.53
N GLU A 131 3.77 -8.73 -6.99
CA GLU A 131 4.07 -7.53 -6.20
C GLU A 131 2.81 -7.13 -5.41
N ALA A 132 2.59 -7.84 -4.31
CA ALA A 132 1.44 -7.61 -3.47
C ALA A 132 1.78 -7.75 -1.97
N LEU A 133 0.95 -7.13 -1.15
CA LEU A 133 0.92 -7.30 0.30
C LEU A 133 -0.46 -7.83 0.67
N LEU A 134 -0.51 -8.78 1.57
CA LEU A 134 -1.74 -9.35 2.10
C LEU A 134 -1.86 -9.03 3.59
N LEU A 135 -2.98 -8.42 3.99
CA LEU A 135 -3.38 -8.29 5.39
C LEU A 135 -4.42 -9.36 5.69
N VAL A 136 -4.22 -10.06 6.80
CA VAL A 136 -5.19 -11.04 7.30
C VAL A 136 -5.41 -10.85 8.80
N ALA A 137 -6.62 -10.98 9.25
CA ALA A 137 -6.95 -10.84 10.65
C ALA A 137 -8.10 -11.76 11.06
N ASP A 138 -7.99 -12.32 12.24
CA ASP A 138 -9.09 -12.88 13.02
C ASP A 138 -9.25 -12.06 14.32
N ARG A 139 -10.03 -12.56 15.29
CA ARG A 139 -10.24 -11.85 16.57
C ARG A 139 -9.00 -11.81 17.46
N GLU A 140 -8.04 -12.72 17.26
CA GLU A 140 -6.86 -12.89 18.10
C GLU A 140 -5.62 -12.31 17.45
N LYS A 141 -5.46 -12.49 16.13
CA LYS A 141 -4.24 -12.18 15.38
C LYS A 141 -4.49 -11.26 14.20
N LEU A 142 -3.49 -10.44 13.96
CA LEU A 142 -3.38 -9.58 12.80
C LEU A 142 -2.01 -9.83 12.17
N LEU A 143 -1.98 -10.19 10.89
CA LEU A 143 -0.74 -10.55 10.20
C LEU A 143 -0.65 -9.82 8.85
N MET A 144 0.55 -9.38 8.52
CA MET A 144 0.90 -8.86 7.21
C MET A 144 1.86 -9.85 6.53
N LEU A 145 1.54 -10.23 5.31
CA LEU A 145 2.33 -11.14 4.48
C LEU A 145 2.85 -10.41 3.25
N SER A 146 4.11 -10.66 2.90
CA SER A 146 4.75 -10.10 1.69
C SER A 146 5.13 -11.19 0.69
N GLY A 147 5.34 -10.78 -0.57
CA GLY A 147 5.84 -11.65 -1.62
C GLY A 147 7.26 -12.18 -1.40
N THR A 148 8.02 -11.58 -0.50
CA THR A 148 9.33 -12.05 -0.06
C THR A 148 9.27 -13.20 0.94
N GLY A 149 8.04 -13.52 1.41
CA GLY A 149 7.80 -14.59 2.38
C GLY A 149 7.85 -14.12 3.83
N ASP A 150 7.86 -12.82 4.07
CA ASP A 150 7.80 -12.28 5.42
C ASP A 150 6.39 -12.37 5.98
N ILE A 151 6.30 -12.69 7.27
CA ILE A 151 5.07 -12.67 8.05
C ILE A 151 5.35 -11.79 9.25
N ILE A 152 4.62 -10.68 9.33
CA ILE A 152 4.80 -9.67 10.37
C ILE A 152 3.51 -9.58 11.17
N GLU A 153 3.60 -9.79 12.48
CA GLU A 153 2.56 -9.45 13.44
C GLU A 153 2.89 -8.04 13.96
N PRO A 154 2.05 -7.03 13.71
CA PRO A 154 2.32 -5.66 14.14
C PRO A 154 2.29 -5.52 15.67
N ASP A 155 3.12 -4.62 16.21
CA ASP A 155 3.17 -4.32 17.64
C ASP A 155 1.95 -3.52 18.14
N CYS A 156 1.10 -3.04 17.24
CA CYS A 156 -0.09 -2.27 17.59
C CYS A 156 -1.36 -2.87 16.96
N ASP A 157 -2.50 -2.50 17.50
CA ASP A 157 -3.81 -2.97 17.09
C ASP A 157 -4.29 -2.37 15.75
N ALA A 158 -3.34 -2.02 14.88
CA ALA A 158 -3.61 -1.55 13.53
C ALA A 158 -2.48 -1.93 12.56
N ALA A 159 -2.85 -2.23 11.32
CA ALA A 159 -1.92 -2.37 10.20
C ALA A 159 -2.55 -1.85 8.92
N ALA A 160 -1.73 -1.35 8.01
CA ALA A 160 -2.19 -0.90 6.71
C ALA A 160 -1.20 -1.24 5.61
N VAL A 161 -1.71 -1.44 4.41
CA VAL A 161 -0.91 -1.72 3.21
C VAL A 161 -1.39 -0.89 2.02
N GLY A 162 -0.50 -0.71 1.05
CA GLY A 162 -0.77 0.00 -0.18
C GLY A 162 -0.37 1.47 -0.15
N SER A 163 -0.68 2.19 -1.23
CA SER A 163 -0.17 3.56 -1.47
C SER A 163 -0.56 4.57 -0.39
N GLY A 164 -1.79 4.51 0.12
CA GLY A 164 -2.26 5.36 1.23
C GLY A 164 -2.06 4.72 2.61
N GLY A 165 -1.47 3.51 2.68
CA GLY A 165 -1.36 2.73 3.91
C GLY A 165 -0.67 3.46 5.04
N ASN A 166 0.46 4.12 4.77
CA ASN A 166 1.21 4.85 5.80
C ASN A 166 0.42 6.02 6.40
N TYR A 167 -0.39 6.72 5.59
CA TYR A 167 -1.26 7.80 6.08
C TYR A 167 -2.39 7.25 6.94
N ALA A 168 -3.04 6.19 6.46
CA ALA A 168 -4.10 5.50 7.21
C ALA A 168 -3.58 4.95 8.53
N LEU A 169 -2.40 4.30 8.53
CA LEU A 169 -1.80 3.73 9.73
C LEU A 169 -1.43 4.81 10.75
N ALA A 170 -0.80 5.90 10.31
CA ALA A 170 -0.43 7.01 11.20
C ALA A 170 -1.67 7.60 11.87
N ALA A 171 -2.75 7.85 11.11
CA ALA A 171 -4.02 8.33 11.63
C ALA A 171 -4.66 7.33 12.60
N ALA A 172 -4.69 6.03 12.24
CA ALA A 172 -5.26 4.99 13.09
C ALA A 172 -4.53 4.87 14.43
N ARG A 173 -3.18 4.93 14.43
CA ARG A 173 -2.37 4.88 15.65
C ARG A 173 -2.65 6.07 16.57
N ALA A 174 -2.73 7.28 16.04
CA ALA A 174 -3.07 8.46 16.83
C ALA A 174 -4.50 8.34 17.44
N LEU A 175 -5.48 7.94 16.62
CA LEU A 175 -6.85 7.77 17.09
C LEU A 175 -7.00 6.63 18.11
N LEU A 176 -6.25 5.54 17.97
CA LEU A 176 -6.20 4.46 18.95
C LEU A 176 -5.64 4.93 20.29
N ALA A 177 -4.61 5.76 20.29
CA ALA A 177 -3.95 6.25 21.50
C ALA A 177 -4.78 7.31 22.23
N ASP A 178 -5.34 8.27 21.48
CA ASP A 178 -5.83 9.52 22.07
C ASP A 178 -7.36 9.64 22.12
N THR A 179 -8.10 8.61 21.64
CA THR A 179 -9.57 8.67 21.60
C THR A 179 -10.24 7.40 22.13
N GLN A 180 -11.56 7.52 22.39
CA GLN A 180 -12.43 6.39 22.73
C GLN A 180 -13.31 5.93 21.55
N LEU A 181 -12.96 6.29 20.32
CA LEU A 181 -13.68 5.89 19.12
C LEU A 181 -13.70 4.36 18.96
N SER A 182 -14.74 3.81 18.37
CA SER A 182 -14.83 2.40 18.02
C SER A 182 -13.81 2.04 16.91
N ALA A 183 -13.49 0.75 16.77
CA ALA A 183 -12.63 0.26 15.69
C ALA A 183 -13.14 0.71 14.31
N ARG A 184 -14.48 0.73 14.12
CA ARG A 184 -15.13 1.18 12.90
C ARG A 184 -14.90 2.66 12.61
N GLU A 185 -15.15 3.52 13.59
CA GLU A 185 -14.96 4.98 13.45
C GLU A 185 -13.48 5.32 13.19
N ILE A 186 -12.55 4.62 13.87
CA ILE A 186 -11.11 4.79 13.66
C ILE A 186 -10.75 4.40 12.21
N ALA A 187 -11.21 3.25 11.74
CA ALA A 187 -10.92 2.81 10.38
C ALA A 187 -11.46 3.78 9.32
N GLU A 188 -12.68 4.25 9.48
CA GLU A 188 -13.33 5.18 8.57
C GLU A 188 -12.63 6.54 8.53
N ARG A 189 -12.32 7.13 9.68
CA ARG A 189 -11.60 8.42 9.76
C ARG A 189 -10.20 8.31 9.19
N SER A 190 -9.49 7.23 9.49
CA SER A 190 -8.13 7.01 9.02
C SER A 190 -8.04 6.84 7.51
N LEU A 191 -8.97 6.09 6.92
CA LEU A 191 -9.04 5.93 5.47
C LEU A 191 -9.49 7.23 4.78
N SER A 192 -10.38 8.01 5.39
CA SER A 192 -10.78 9.33 4.89
C SER A 192 -9.62 10.31 4.89
N ILE A 193 -8.78 10.31 5.94
CA ILE A 193 -7.54 11.10 5.99
C ILE A 193 -6.57 10.65 4.90
N ALA A 194 -6.36 9.34 4.74
CA ALA A 194 -5.51 8.82 3.67
C ALA A 194 -6.00 9.23 2.29
N ALA A 195 -7.30 9.21 2.04
CA ALA A 195 -7.92 9.63 0.78
C ALA A 195 -7.76 11.14 0.49
N SER A 196 -7.67 11.97 1.53
CA SER A 196 -7.42 13.40 1.38
C SER A 196 -5.95 13.75 1.02
N ILE A 197 -5.02 12.80 1.19
CA ILE A 197 -3.58 13.02 1.00
C ILE A 197 -3.06 12.23 -0.20
N CYS A 198 -3.46 10.96 -0.32
CA CYS A 198 -2.94 10.03 -1.33
C CYS A 198 -3.79 10.07 -2.59
N ILE A 199 -3.20 10.49 -3.71
CA ILE A 199 -3.89 10.55 -5.02
C ILE A 199 -4.34 9.17 -5.55
N TYR A 200 -3.81 8.08 -4.99
CA TYR A 200 -4.15 6.70 -5.33
C TYR A 200 -5.20 6.08 -4.41
N THR A 201 -5.83 6.89 -3.55
CA THR A 201 -6.84 6.46 -2.58
C THR A 201 -8.08 7.33 -2.73
N ASN A 202 -9.26 6.72 -2.83
CA ASN A 202 -10.52 7.46 -2.91
C ASN A 202 -11.40 7.26 -1.66
N THR A 203 -12.53 7.97 -1.64
CA THR A 203 -13.50 7.93 -0.54
C THR A 203 -14.59 6.87 -0.71
N ASN A 204 -14.54 6.04 -1.75
CA ASN A 204 -15.44 4.90 -1.91
C ASN A 204 -14.97 3.76 -1.02
N LEU A 205 -15.25 3.84 0.25
CA LEU A 205 -14.76 2.93 1.28
C LEU A 205 -15.68 1.72 1.44
N ALA A 206 -15.09 0.54 1.54
CA ALA A 206 -15.78 -0.70 1.92
C ALA A 206 -15.19 -1.21 3.24
N PHE A 207 -16.03 -1.86 4.06
CA PHE A 207 -15.62 -2.37 5.36
C PHE A 207 -16.19 -3.76 5.62
N GLU A 208 -15.43 -4.57 6.37
CA GLU A 208 -15.86 -5.85 6.94
C GLU A 208 -15.45 -5.88 8.42
N GLU A 209 -16.27 -6.56 9.26
CA GLU A 209 -16.12 -6.56 10.73
C GLU A 209 -16.24 -7.99 11.30
N LEU A 210 -15.48 -8.31 12.37
CA LEU A 210 -15.59 -9.54 13.16
C LEU A 210 -16.02 -9.23 14.59
#